data_9f47fb1d0a6673ed3d729c23db367057
#
_entry.id   9f47fb1d0a6673ed3d729c23db367057
#
_cell.length_a   1.000
_cell.length_b   1.000
_cell.length_c   1.000
_cell.angle_alpha   90.00
_cell.angle_beta   90.00
_cell.angle_gamma   90.00
#
_symmetry.space_group_name_H-M   'P 1'
#
loop_
_entity.id
_entity.type
_entity.pdbx_description
1 polymer ?
#
loop_
_entity_poly.entity_id
_entity_poly.type
_entity_poly.pdbx_seq_one_letter_code
_entity_poly.pdbx_strand_id
1 'polypeptide(L)'
;MEITMELQLATRMTDYEEGIFQVLNEKKEALLAQGRKVYNLSVGTPDFPPAQEVMDAVVKAAQDPENYKYSLKDLPALTDAVIGRYRRRYGVELMPDEIMSVYGSQEGITHVGFTLCDKGDVVLVPDPGYPIFGIGPSLAGAVLETYPLTEENGYVPDLEALSKAADRAKFMIVSYPMNPICKCAPEGFYERLVRWAAEHNLVLIHDNAYSDIIFDGRRGGSILAVPGAKEVCVEFFSLSKTYNYTGARMSFLVGNREIIAGFKRLRSQIDYGTFLPVQYGAIAALNGPEEPILRQCEEYQRRRDALCGGLRAAGWN
;
A
#
# COMPACT_ATOMS: atom_id res chain seq x y z
N MET A 1 -31.76 18.14 -35.58
CA MET A 1 -30.83 19.09 -34.91
C MET A 1 -29.86 18.23 -34.15
N GLU A 2 -28.65 18.09 -34.62
CA GLU A 2 -27.60 17.39 -33.87
C GLU A 2 -27.20 18.24 -32.68
N ILE A 3 -27.32 17.70 -31.47
CA ILE A 3 -26.91 18.39 -30.26
C ILE A 3 -25.43 18.09 -30.10
N THR A 4 -24.58 19.05 -30.40
CA THR A 4 -23.14 18.99 -30.13
C THR A 4 -22.81 19.79 -28.89
N MET A 5 -22.12 19.18 -27.93
CA MET A 5 -21.64 19.84 -26.73
C MET A 5 -20.10 19.79 -26.72
N GLU A 6 -19.47 20.90 -26.47
CA GLU A 6 -18.04 20.95 -26.20
C GLU A 6 -17.82 20.72 -24.71
N LEU A 7 -17.32 19.53 -24.36
CA LEU A 7 -17.05 19.13 -22.98
C LEU A 7 -15.62 19.60 -22.58
N GLN A 8 -15.54 20.40 -21.55
CA GLN A 8 -14.27 20.77 -20.94
C GLN A 8 -14.08 20.02 -19.63
N LEU A 9 -13.04 19.18 -19.57
CA LEU A 9 -12.61 18.51 -18.35
C LEU A 9 -11.86 19.49 -17.43
N ALA A 10 -11.76 19.16 -16.14
CA ALA A 10 -10.94 19.92 -15.21
C ALA A 10 -9.47 19.93 -15.69
N THR A 11 -8.79 21.10 -15.60
CA THR A 11 -7.41 21.28 -16.10
C THR A 11 -6.45 20.21 -15.55
N ARG A 12 -6.62 19.80 -14.30
CA ARG A 12 -5.80 18.73 -13.71
C ARG A 12 -5.82 17.41 -14.49
N MET A 13 -6.86 17.16 -15.29
CA MET A 13 -6.97 15.92 -16.08
C MET A 13 -6.04 15.89 -17.28
N THR A 14 -5.46 17.03 -17.67
CA THR A 14 -4.44 17.07 -18.73
C THR A 14 -3.08 16.53 -18.29
N ASP A 15 -2.86 16.42 -16.98
CA ASP A 15 -1.61 15.96 -16.39
C ASP A 15 -1.58 14.43 -16.19
N TYR A 16 -2.71 13.75 -16.46
CA TYR A 16 -2.83 12.32 -16.25
C TYR A 16 -3.14 11.59 -17.56
N GLU A 17 -2.29 10.63 -17.88
CA GLU A 17 -2.52 9.65 -18.94
C GLU A 17 -3.23 8.41 -18.37
N GLU A 18 -3.68 7.52 -19.25
CA GLU A 18 -4.18 6.22 -18.85
C GLU A 18 -3.15 5.44 -18.05
N GLY A 19 -3.60 4.75 -17.00
CA GLY A 19 -2.71 4.00 -16.14
C GLY A 19 -1.91 2.94 -16.93
N ILE A 20 -0.60 2.87 -16.72
CA ILE A 20 0.32 1.98 -17.44
C ILE A 20 -0.15 0.52 -17.47
N PHE A 21 -0.79 0.04 -16.41
CA PHE A 21 -1.29 -1.34 -16.34
C PHE A 21 -2.47 -1.59 -17.29
N GLN A 22 -3.32 -0.59 -17.53
CA GLN A 22 -4.40 -0.67 -18.51
C GLN A 22 -3.82 -0.75 -19.93
N VAL A 23 -2.90 0.14 -20.27
CA VAL A 23 -2.21 0.16 -21.57
C VAL A 23 -1.50 -1.17 -21.84
N LEU A 24 -0.83 -1.74 -20.83
CA LEU A 24 -0.15 -3.04 -20.97
C LEU A 24 -1.15 -4.20 -21.13
N ASN A 25 -2.31 -4.14 -20.44
CA ASN A 25 -3.35 -5.14 -20.61
C ASN A 25 -3.96 -5.10 -22.00
N GLU A 26 -4.27 -3.92 -22.54
CA GLU A 26 -4.80 -3.76 -23.90
C GLU A 26 -3.82 -4.31 -24.97
N LYS A 27 -2.51 -4.02 -24.81
CA LYS A 27 -1.47 -4.59 -25.68
C LYS A 27 -1.43 -6.12 -25.59
N LYS A 28 -1.53 -6.67 -24.39
CA LYS A 28 -1.59 -8.12 -24.17
C LYS A 28 -2.79 -8.74 -24.88
N GLU A 29 -3.99 -8.19 -24.69
CA GLU A 29 -5.22 -8.68 -25.33
C GLU A 29 -5.12 -8.61 -26.86
N ALA A 30 -4.59 -7.53 -27.41
CA ALA A 30 -4.38 -7.39 -28.86
C ALA A 30 -3.42 -8.45 -29.42
N LEU A 31 -2.37 -8.81 -28.69
CA LEU A 31 -1.44 -9.87 -29.09
C LEU A 31 -2.06 -11.27 -28.99
N LEU A 32 -2.84 -11.53 -27.93
CA LEU A 32 -3.59 -12.79 -27.78
C LEU A 32 -4.62 -12.97 -28.90
N ALA A 33 -5.33 -11.89 -29.28
CA ALA A 33 -6.29 -11.92 -30.39
C ALA A 33 -5.65 -12.25 -31.76
N GLN A 34 -4.34 -11.99 -31.91
CA GLN A 34 -3.54 -12.38 -33.08
C GLN A 34 -3.02 -13.83 -32.98
N GLY A 35 -3.43 -14.60 -31.99
CA GLY A 35 -2.96 -15.98 -31.75
C GLY A 35 -1.52 -16.07 -31.23
N ARG A 36 -0.92 -14.96 -30.79
CA ARG A 36 0.45 -14.95 -30.24
C ARG A 36 0.46 -15.44 -28.81
N LYS A 37 1.45 -16.23 -28.45
CA LYS A 37 1.72 -16.60 -27.06
C LYS A 37 2.34 -15.41 -26.31
N VAL A 38 1.72 -14.97 -25.22
CA VAL A 38 2.20 -13.85 -24.40
C VAL A 38 2.54 -14.35 -23.01
N TYR A 39 3.75 -14.03 -22.54
CA TYR A 39 4.17 -14.17 -21.15
C TYR A 39 4.02 -12.82 -20.48
N ASN A 40 3.03 -12.70 -19.58
CA ASN A 40 2.78 -11.43 -18.90
C ASN A 40 3.61 -11.32 -17.61
N LEU A 41 4.58 -10.42 -17.60
CA LEU A 41 5.43 -10.09 -16.45
C LEU A 41 5.18 -8.66 -15.93
N SER A 42 4.09 -8.00 -16.38
CA SER A 42 3.85 -6.58 -16.12
C SER A 42 3.08 -6.32 -14.82
N VAL A 43 2.26 -7.27 -14.37
CA VAL A 43 1.38 -7.07 -13.20
C VAL A 43 1.76 -8.05 -12.10
N GLY A 44 2.17 -7.52 -10.94
CA GLY A 44 2.53 -8.31 -9.77
C GLY A 44 1.32 -8.80 -8.97
N THR A 45 0.27 -9.30 -9.62
CA THR A 45 -0.84 -9.97 -8.94
C THR A 45 -0.39 -11.36 -8.51
N PRO A 46 -0.54 -11.73 -7.22
CA PRO A 46 -0.33 -13.09 -6.78
C PRO A 46 -1.13 -14.09 -7.60
N ASP A 47 -0.52 -15.19 -8.00
CA ASP A 47 -1.15 -16.30 -8.73
C ASP A 47 -1.61 -17.45 -7.82
N PHE A 48 -1.48 -17.26 -6.51
CA PHE A 48 -2.05 -18.16 -5.49
C PHE A 48 -3.47 -17.72 -5.12
N PRO A 49 -4.37 -18.66 -4.83
CA PRO A 49 -5.66 -18.32 -4.25
C PRO A 49 -5.49 -17.86 -2.79
N PRO A 50 -6.48 -17.11 -2.25
CA PRO A 50 -6.60 -16.96 -0.80
C PRO A 50 -6.71 -18.33 -0.10
N ALA A 51 -6.38 -18.40 1.18
CA ALA A 51 -6.61 -19.61 1.96
C ALA A 51 -8.11 -20.02 1.94
N GLN A 52 -8.41 -21.31 2.01
CA GLN A 52 -9.78 -21.82 1.87
C GLN A 52 -10.71 -21.20 2.92
N GLU A 53 -10.23 -21.04 4.15
CA GLU A 53 -10.98 -20.46 5.27
C GLU A 53 -11.39 -19.00 5.00
N VAL A 54 -10.58 -18.27 4.24
CA VAL A 54 -10.89 -16.89 3.82
C VAL A 54 -12.03 -16.90 2.83
N MET A 55 -11.97 -17.76 1.82
CA MET A 55 -13.02 -17.89 0.81
C MET A 55 -14.34 -18.37 1.43
N ASP A 56 -14.29 -19.34 2.32
CA ASP A 56 -15.45 -19.88 3.01
C ASP A 56 -16.13 -18.82 3.89
N ALA A 57 -15.34 -18.00 4.58
CA ALA A 57 -15.85 -16.89 5.39
C ALA A 57 -16.61 -15.87 4.54
N VAL A 58 -16.07 -15.51 3.35
CA VAL A 58 -16.74 -14.63 2.40
C VAL A 58 -18.06 -15.24 1.93
N VAL A 59 -18.04 -16.49 1.47
CA VAL A 59 -19.23 -17.19 0.97
C VAL A 59 -20.32 -17.28 2.05
N LYS A 60 -19.94 -17.69 3.27
CA LYS A 60 -20.87 -17.78 4.39
C LYS A 60 -21.50 -16.43 4.72
N ALA A 61 -20.69 -15.37 4.79
CA ALA A 61 -21.19 -14.03 5.09
C ALA A 61 -22.08 -13.48 3.95
N ALA A 62 -21.78 -13.80 2.69
CA ALA A 62 -22.55 -13.38 1.53
C ALA A 62 -23.94 -14.06 1.45
N GLN A 63 -24.17 -15.14 2.17
CA GLN A 63 -25.49 -15.81 2.26
C GLN A 63 -26.44 -15.11 3.24
N ASP A 64 -25.96 -14.24 4.10
CA ASP A 64 -26.78 -13.49 5.05
C ASP A 64 -27.20 -12.15 4.43
N PRO A 65 -28.53 -11.92 4.22
CA PRO A 65 -29.04 -10.66 3.66
C PRO A 65 -28.68 -9.42 4.50
N GLU A 66 -28.48 -9.57 5.80
CA GLU A 66 -28.11 -8.46 6.69
C GLU A 66 -26.74 -7.87 6.33
N ASN A 67 -25.87 -8.65 5.71
CA ASN A 67 -24.54 -8.21 5.27
C ASN A 67 -24.55 -7.39 3.96
N TYR A 68 -25.71 -7.13 3.37
CA TYR A 68 -25.90 -6.26 2.19
C TYR A 68 -26.28 -4.82 2.54
N LYS A 69 -26.43 -4.53 3.81
CA LYS A 69 -26.68 -3.17 4.30
C LYS A 69 -25.38 -2.35 4.27
N TYR A 70 -25.53 -1.03 4.25
CA TYR A 70 -24.37 -0.14 4.33
C TYR A 70 -23.53 -0.42 5.58
N SER A 71 -22.25 -0.63 5.38
CA SER A 71 -21.26 -0.69 6.45
C SER A 71 -20.77 0.74 6.74
N LEU A 72 -21.32 1.38 7.78
CA LEU A 72 -20.94 2.74 8.14
C LEU A 72 -19.62 2.83 8.91
N LYS A 73 -19.11 1.69 9.34
CA LYS A 73 -17.84 1.53 10.07
C LYS A 73 -17.36 0.09 9.97
N ASP A 74 -16.08 -0.11 10.24
CA ASP A 74 -15.50 -1.45 10.32
C ASP A 74 -16.16 -2.28 11.42
N LEU A 75 -16.28 -3.59 11.19
CA LEU A 75 -16.71 -4.53 12.22
C LEU A 75 -15.74 -4.49 13.40
N PRO A 76 -16.21 -4.47 14.67
CA PRO A 76 -15.31 -4.54 15.82
C PRO A 76 -14.34 -5.73 15.73
N ALA A 77 -14.82 -6.90 15.31
CA ALA A 77 -13.98 -8.09 15.11
C ALA A 77 -12.87 -7.90 14.05
N LEU A 78 -13.08 -7.04 13.03
CA LEU A 78 -12.04 -6.70 12.06
C LEU A 78 -10.96 -5.84 12.71
N THR A 79 -11.36 -4.84 13.46
CA THR A 79 -10.44 -3.98 14.22
C THR A 79 -9.61 -4.81 15.20
N ASP A 80 -10.26 -5.71 15.96
CA ASP A 80 -9.59 -6.62 16.90
C ASP A 80 -8.59 -7.56 16.19
N ALA A 81 -8.94 -8.05 15.01
CA ALA A 81 -8.05 -8.90 14.22
C ALA A 81 -6.78 -8.15 13.75
N VAL A 82 -6.91 -6.87 13.37
CA VAL A 82 -5.75 -6.01 13.02
C VAL A 82 -4.88 -5.75 14.26
N ILE A 83 -5.48 -5.40 15.40
CA ILE A 83 -4.77 -5.21 16.68
C ILE A 83 -3.99 -6.48 17.03
N GLY A 84 -4.66 -7.64 16.98
CA GLY A 84 -4.05 -8.92 17.28
C GLY A 84 -2.88 -9.25 16.34
N ARG A 85 -3.00 -8.94 15.06
CA ARG A 85 -1.92 -9.13 14.10
C ARG A 85 -0.72 -8.24 14.40
N TYR A 86 -0.92 -6.94 14.61
CA TYR A 86 0.19 -6.01 14.90
C TYR A 86 0.92 -6.40 16.18
N ARG A 87 0.18 -6.80 17.21
CA ARG A 87 0.76 -7.33 18.46
C ARG A 87 1.59 -8.59 18.22
N ARG A 88 1.03 -9.59 17.55
CA ARG A 88 1.74 -10.88 17.30
C ARG A 88 2.95 -10.70 16.39
N ARG A 89 2.81 -9.87 15.34
CA ARG A 89 3.81 -9.80 14.27
C ARG A 89 4.92 -8.81 14.55
N TYR A 90 4.60 -7.69 15.19
CA TYR A 90 5.50 -6.55 15.35
C TYR A 90 5.68 -6.11 16.80
N GLY A 91 4.94 -6.67 17.76
CA GLY A 91 4.94 -6.21 19.14
C GLY A 91 4.29 -4.83 19.33
N VAL A 92 3.49 -4.38 18.38
CA VAL A 92 2.86 -3.05 18.38
C VAL A 92 1.49 -3.13 19.04
N GLU A 93 1.28 -2.34 20.06
CA GLU A 93 -0.02 -2.14 20.71
C GLU A 93 -0.79 -1.03 20.01
N LEU A 94 -1.97 -1.36 19.50
CA LEU A 94 -2.86 -0.43 18.80
C LEU A 94 -4.17 -0.27 19.56
N MET A 95 -4.74 0.92 19.44
CA MET A 95 -6.10 1.23 19.89
C MET A 95 -7.08 1.25 18.71
N PRO A 96 -8.38 1.02 18.92
CA PRO A 96 -9.37 1.01 17.82
C PRO A 96 -9.47 2.31 17.02
N ASP A 97 -9.14 3.45 17.62
CA ASP A 97 -9.12 4.76 16.95
C ASP A 97 -7.84 5.00 16.11
N GLU A 98 -6.84 4.13 16.26
CA GLU A 98 -5.61 4.12 15.48
C GLU A 98 -5.70 3.22 14.22
N ILE A 99 -6.90 2.79 13.81
CA ILE A 99 -7.11 1.86 12.70
C ILE A 99 -8.31 2.30 11.85
N MET A 100 -8.18 2.12 10.53
CA MET A 100 -9.29 2.22 9.58
C MET A 100 -9.03 1.33 8.36
N SER A 101 -10.05 0.63 7.88
CA SER A 101 -9.97 -0.07 6.59
C SER A 101 -10.02 0.91 5.41
N VAL A 102 -9.34 0.55 4.32
CA VAL A 102 -9.32 1.31 3.06
C VAL A 102 -9.43 0.34 1.87
N TYR A 103 -9.87 0.83 0.71
CA TYR A 103 -10.05 0.03 -0.52
C TYR A 103 -8.71 -0.25 -1.25
N GLY A 104 -7.72 -0.69 -0.49
CA GLY A 104 -6.35 -0.87 -0.93
C GLY A 104 -5.48 0.35 -0.65
N SER A 105 -4.17 0.14 -0.45
CA SER A 105 -3.23 1.23 -0.14
C SER A 105 -3.23 2.33 -1.20
N GLN A 106 -3.48 2.00 -2.47
CA GLN A 106 -3.50 2.97 -3.55
C GLN A 106 -4.58 4.05 -3.34
N GLU A 107 -5.81 3.64 -3.01
CA GLU A 107 -6.90 4.55 -2.67
C GLU A 107 -6.59 5.31 -1.39
N GLY A 108 -6.08 4.61 -0.38
CA GLY A 108 -5.71 5.21 0.90
C GLY A 108 -4.66 6.32 0.76
N ILE A 109 -3.60 6.10 -0.02
CA ILE A 109 -2.55 7.11 -0.26
C ILE A 109 -3.12 8.35 -0.95
N THR A 110 -4.02 8.17 -1.90
CA THR A 110 -4.71 9.30 -2.55
C THR A 110 -5.50 10.11 -1.52
N HIS A 111 -6.29 9.45 -0.69
CA HIS A 111 -7.11 10.13 0.32
C HIS A 111 -6.29 10.74 1.47
N VAL A 112 -5.12 10.20 1.79
CA VAL A 112 -4.18 10.87 2.71
C VAL A 112 -3.72 12.20 2.12
N GLY A 113 -3.45 12.28 0.81
CA GLY A 113 -3.16 13.53 0.13
C GLY A 113 -4.28 14.57 0.34
N PHE A 114 -5.53 14.20 0.11
CA PHE A 114 -6.68 15.08 0.37
C PHE A 114 -6.90 15.40 1.86
N THR A 115 -6.42 14.55 2.77
CA THR A 115 -6.56 14.78 4.21
C THR A 115 -5.55 15.77 4.73
N LEU A 116 -4.32 15.75 4.20
CA LEU A 116 -3.18 16.46 4.78
C LEU A 116 -2.71 17.65 3.96
N CYS A 117 -3.02 17.72 2.64
CA CYS A 117 -2.50 18.76 1.76
C CYS A 117 -3.57 19.73 1.30
N ASP A 118 -3.19 21.00 1.29
CA ASP A 118 -3.80 22.04 0.48
C ASP A 118 -3.02 22.20 -0.84
N LYS A 119 -3.61 22.92 -1.80
CA LYS A 119 -2.96 23.22 -3.08
C LYS A 119 -1.64 23.97 -2.86
N GLY A 120 -0.56 23.42 -3.37
CA GLY A 120 0.80 24.00 -3.29
C GLY A 120 1.63 23.50 -2.12
N ASP A 121 1.07 22.70 -1.22
CA ASP A 121 1.85 22.05 -0.16
C ASP A 121 2.86 21.05 -0.75
N VAL A 122 4.04 20.97 -0.16
CA VAL A 122 5.12 20.10 -0.64
C VAL A 122 4.99 18.70 -0.03
N VAL A 123 5.25 17.67 -0.85
CA VAL A 123 5.29 16.26 -0.42
C VAL A 123 6.57 15.63 -0.94
N LEU A 124 7.28 14.90 -0.05
CA LEU A 124 8.48 14.16 -0.41
C LEU A 124 8.11 12.75 -0.87
N VAL A 125 8.55 12.39 -2.08
CA VAL A 125 8.26 11.08 -2.69
C VAL A 125 9.52 10.39 -3.21
N PRO A 126 9.62 9.04 -3.14
CA PRO A 126 10.80 8.32 -3.61
C PRO A 126 10.90 8.31 -5.14
N ASP A 127 12.14 8.36 -5.65
CA ASP A 127 12.45 8.15 -7.05
C ASP A 127 13.63 7.15 -7.18
N PRO A 128 13.40 5.97 -7.81
CA PRO A 128 12.12 5.45 -8.29
C PRO A 128 11.14 5.12 -7.17
N GLY A 129 9.83 5.14 -7.51
CA GLY A 129 8.74 4.82 -6.59
C GLY A 129 7.52 4.22 -7.28
N TYR A 130 6.60 3.67 -6.51
CA TYR A 130 5.33 3.19 -7.05
C TYR A 130 4.48 4.40 -7.49
N PRO A 131 3.85 4.38 -8.68
CA PRO A 131 3.24 5.57 -9.29
C PRO A 131 2.29 6.35 -8.38
N ILE A 132 1.52 5.67 -7.52
CA ILE A 132 0.55 6.33 -6.65
C ILE A 132 1.21 7.26 -5.62
N PHE A 133 2.49 7.06 -5.30
CA PHE A 133 3.21 7.92 -4.34
C PHE A 133 3.30 9.36 -4.83
N GLY A 134 3.42 9.55 -6.14
CA GLY A 134 3.33 10.89 -6.75
C GLY A 134 1.90 11.27 -7.15
N ILE A 135 1.18 10.37 -7.83
CA ILE A 135 -0.17 10.65 -8.35
C ILE A 135 -1.14 11.01 -7.22
N GLY A 136 -1.14 10.25 -6.12
CA GLY A 136 -2.08 10.46 -5.03
C GLY A 136 -2.06 11.89 -4.47
N PRO A 137 -0.91 12.39 -3.97
CA PRO A 137 -0.78 13.76 -3.48
C PRO A 137 -1.03 14.82 -4.57
N SER A 138 -0.58 14.60 -5.81
CA SER A 138 -0.78 15.57 -6.89
C SER A 138 -2.26 15.78 -7.24
N LEU A 139 -3.12 14.75 -7.08
CA LEU A 139 -4.57 14.89 -7.23
C LEU A 139 -5.17 15.87 -6.21
N ALA A 140 -4.57 15.97 -5.02
CA ALA A 140 -4.93 16.97 -4.01
C ALA A 140 -4.32 18.35 -4.29
N GLY A 141 -3.49 18.49 -5.33
CA GLY A 141 -2.84 19.73 -5.70
C GLY A 141 -1.49 19.97 -5.01
N ALA A 142 -0.91 18.95 -4.38
CA ALA A 142 0.41 19.05 -3.77
C ALA A 142 1.51 19.17 -4.83
N VAL A 143 2.61 19.82 -4.45
CA VAL A 143 3.86 19.90 -5.21
C VAL A 143 4.76 18.74 -4.79
N LEU A 144 5.19 17.95 -5.76
CA LEU A 144 6.05 16.81 -5.49
C LEU A 144 7.51 17.23 -5.50
N GLU A 145 8.23 16.82 -4.48
CA GLU A 145 9.69 16.88 -4.42
C GLU A 145 10.23 15.48 -4.25
N THR A 146 11.00 15.01 -5.25
CA THR A 146 11.52 13.66 -5.26
C THR A 146 12.81 13.54 -4.46
N TYR A 147 13.02 12.38 -3.83
CA TYR A 147 14.30 12.01 -3.25
C TYR A 147 14.85 10.73 -3.91
N PRO A 148 16.16 10.72 -4.26
CA PRO A 148 16.73 9.63 -5.02
C PRO A 148 16.96 8.38 -4.15
N LEU A 149 16.60 7.22 -4.68
CA LEU A 149 16.94 5.90 -4.16
C LEU A 149 17.79 5.18 -5.18
N THR A 150 19.12 5.25 -5.00
CA THR A 150 20.12 4.71 -5.92
C THR A 150 20.92 3.57 -5.29
N GLU A 151 21.66 2.84 -6.11
CA GLU A 151 22.57 1.81 -5.63
C GLU A 151 23.66 2.42 -4.75
N GLU A 152 24.14 3.61 -5.09
CA GLU A 152 25.21 4.33 -4.36
C GLU A 152 24.81 4.67 -2.92
N ASN A 153 23.52 5.05 -2.70
CA ASN A 153 23.01 5.30 -1.36
C ASN A 153 22.37 4.05 -0.71
N GLY A 154 22.54 2.86 -1.31
CA GLY A 154 21.96 1.60 -0.83
C GLY A 154 20.43 1.58 -0.87
N TYR A 155 19.83 2.43 -1.70
CA TYR A 155 18.38 2.64 -1.80
C TYR A 155 17.76 3.15 -0.48
N VAL A 156 18.49 3.98 0.24
CA VAL A 156 18.05 4.64 1.48
C VAL A 156 18.13 6.16 1.30
N PRO A 157 17.09 6.94 1.68
CA PRO A 157 17.15 8.39 1.56
C PRO A 157 18.27 8.99 2.42
N ASP A 158 18.95 9.97 1.89
CA ASP A 158 19.89 10.80 2.64
C ASP A 158 19.10 11.85 3.43
N LEU A 159 18.85 11.55 4.71
CA LEU A 159 18.02 12.38 5.57
C LEU A 159 18.64 13.76 5.83
N GLU A 160 19.98 13.86 5.89
CA GLU A 160 20.67 15.14 6.10
C GLU A 160 20.47 16.06 4.89
N ALA A 161 20.68 15.53 3.69
CA ALA A 161 20.43 16.28 2.45
C ALA A 161 18.98 16.72 2.30
N LEU A 162 18.02 15.95 2.85
CA LEU A 162 16.58 16.24 2.78
C LEU A 162 16.08 17.21 3.86
N SER A 163 16.89 17.58 4.86
CA SER A 163 16.40 18.36 6.01
C SER A 163 15.74 19.69 5.62
N LYS A 164 16.32 20.45 4.66
CA LYS A 164 15.71 21.69 4.17
C LYS A 164 14.38 21.48 3.45
N ALA A 165 14.21 20.36 2.78
CA ALA A 165 12.96 20.00 2.13
C ALA A 165 11.93 19.56 3.16
N ALA A 166 12.35 18.82 4.18
CA ALA A 166 11.51 18.36 5.27
C ALA A 166 10.88 19.52 6.05
N ASP A 167 11.62 20.60 6.32
CA ASP A 167 11.13 21.79 7.05
C ASP A 167 9.89 22.45 6.41
N ARG A 168 9.65 22.21 5.12
CA ARG A 168 8.52 22.79 4.37
C ARG A 168 7.54 21.77 3.83
N ALA A 169 7.84 20.47 3.97
CA ALA A 169 6.98 19.41 3.48
C ALA A 169 5.89 19.06 4.51
N LYS A 170 4.72 18.66 4.00
CA LYS A 170 3.62 18.16 4.84
C LYS A 170 3.86 16.74 5.27
N PHE A 171 4.30 15.89 4.34
CA PHE A 171 4.62 14.51 4.63
C PHE A 171 5.67 13.94 3.66
N MET A 172 6.26 12.84 4.06
CA MET A 172 7.14 12.01 3.24
C MET A 172 6.55 10.61 3.11
N ILE A 173 6.50 10.09 1.88
CA ILE A 173 6.11 8.70 1.63
C ILE A 173 7.37 7.84 1.60
N VAL A 174 7.36 6.74 2.37
CA VAL A 174 8.39 5.71 2.37
C VAL A 174 7.77 4.33 2.21
N SER A 175 8.50 3.39 1.62
CA SER A 175 8.04 2.01 1.46
C SER A 175 9.20 1.03 1.54
N TYR A 176 9.12 0.04 2.44
CA TYR A 176 10.13 -1.01 2.58
C TYR A 176 9.48 -2.34 3.04
N PRO A 177 9.57 -3.43 2.24
CA PRO A 177 10.15 -3.47 0.89
C PRO A 177 9.30 -2.71 -0.12
N MET A 178 9.95 -2.06 -1.09
CA MET A 178 9.28 -1.21 -2.07
C MET A 178 9.28 -1.82 -3.47
N ASN A 179 8.17 -1.68 -4.16
CA ASN A 179 8.07 -1.84 -5.61
C ASN A 179 8.50 -0.53 -6.30
N PRO A 180 9.51 -0.52 -7.22
CA PRO A 180 10.13 -1.70 -7.86
C PRO A 180 11.46 -2.16 -7.24
N ILE A 181 12.01 -1.50 -6.27
CA ILE A 181 13.41 -1.68 -5.79
C ILE A 181 13.60 -3.02 -5.04
N CYS A 182 12.56 -3.55 -4.37
CA CYS A 182 12.58 -4.80 -3.60
C CYS A 182 13.62 -4.84 -2.45
N LYS A 183 14.08 -3.68 -1.95
CA LYS A 183 14.98 -3.59 -0.80
C LYS A 183 14.19 -3.49 0.50
N CYS A 184 14.65 -4.19 1.53
CA CYS A 184 14.16 -4.03 2.89
C CYS A 184 14.84 -2.83 3.56
N ALA A 185 14.18 -2.23 4.55
CA ALA A 185 14.81 -1.23 5.39
C ALA A 185 16.06 -1.81 6.08
N PRO A 186 17.20 -1.08 6.06
CA PRO A 186 18.35 -1.48 6.85
C PRO A 186 18.06 -1.43 8.36
N GLU A 187 18.86 -2.16 9.13
CA GLU A 187 18.78 -2.12 10.59
C GLU A 187 18.96 -0.69 11.13
N GLY A 188 18.14 -0.31 12.09
CA GLY A 188 18.17 1.03 12.71
C GLY A 188 17.67 2.17 11.80
N PHE A 189 17.21 1.87 10.58
CA PHE A 189 16.74 2.92 9.67
C PHE A 189 15.44 3.57 10.15
N TYR A 190 14.47 2.78 10.58
CA TYR A 190 13.19 3.32 11.05
C TYR A 190 13.35 4.20 12.29
N GLU A 191 14.25 3.86 13.21
CA GLU A 191 14.54 4.66 14.39
C GLU A 191 15.14 6.02 14.02
N ARG A 192 16.07 6.05 13.05
CA ARG A 192 16.63 7.31 12.54
C ARG A 192 15.58 8.14 11.82
N LEU A 193 14.77 7.50 10.97
CA LEU A 193 13.73 8.16 10.18
C LEU A 193 12.66 8.79 11.06
N VAL A 194 12.15 8.05 12.07
CA VAL A 194 11.13 8.56 13.00
C VAL A 194 11.66 9.75 13.81
N ARG A 195 12.89 9.67 14.31
CA ARG A 195 13.51 10.78 15.05
C ARG A 195 13.67 12.00 14.15
N TRP A 196 14.23 11.83 12.98
CA TRP A 196 14.43 12.90 12.02
C TRP A 196 13.08 13.55 11.61
N ALA A 197 12.07 12.76 11.36
CA ALA A 197 10.74 13.28 11.03
C ALA A 197 10.13 14.09 12.18
N ALA A 198 10.31 13.65 13.43
CA ALA A 198 9.86 14.39 14.59
C ALA A 198 10.61 15.73 14.76
N GLU A 199 11.91 15.77 14.50
CA GLU A 199 12.73 16.99 14.53
C GLU A 199 12.28 18.03 13.51
N HIS A 200 11.76 17.59 12.34
CA HIS A 200 11.28 18.44 11.26
C HIS A 200 9.75 18.66 11.27
N ASN A 201 9.04 18.16 12.27
CA ASN A 201 7.56 18.18 12.34
C ASN A 201 6.92 17.64 11.04
N LEU A 202 7.51 16.57 10.47
CA LEU A 202 7.16 15.95 9.21
C LEU A 202 6.34 14.68 9.46
N VAL A 203 5.22 14.53 8.78
CA VAL A 203 4.44 13.29 8.83
C VAL A 203 5.09 12.23 7.92
N LEU A 204 5.18 10.99 8.40
CA LEU A 204 5.60 9.84 7.61
C LEU A 204 4.40 9.01 7.16
N ILE A 205 4.35 8.69 5.89
CA ILE A 205 3.40 7.73 5.31
C ILE A 205 4.18 6.50 4.88
N HIS A 206 4.05 5.40 5.61
CA HIS A 206 4.75 4.16 5.28
C HIS A 206 3.82 3.20 4.52
N ASP A 207 4.12 2.90 3.24
CA ASP A 207 3.45 1.82 2.52
C ASP A 207 4.16 0.49 2.78
N ASN A 208 3.54 -0.35 3.60
CA ASN A 208 4.07 -1.63 4.07
C ASN A 208 3.35 -2.83 3.44
N ALA A 209 3.11 -2.76 2.13
CA ALA A 209 2.34 -3.76 1.41
C ALA A 209 3.05 -5.14 1.31
N TYR A 210 4.36 -5.18 1.49
CA TYR A 210 5.20 -6.37 1.25
C TYR A 210 5.95 -6.88 2.49
N SER A 211 5.57 -6.45 3.68
CA SER A 211 6.27 -6.81 4.94
C SER A 211 6.36 -8.31 5.22
N ASP A 212 5.47 -9.10 4.64
CA ASP A 212 5.46 -10.56 4.81
C ASP A 212 6.06 -11.31 3.61
N ILE A 213 6.31 -10.63 2.48
CA ILE A 213 6.90 -11.23 1.28
C ILE A 213 8.41 -10.96 1.26
N ILE A 214 9.10 -11.58 2.18
CA ILE A 214 10.55 -11.44 2.39
C ILE A 214 11.18 -12.81 2.43
N PHE A 215 12.40 -12.93 1.91
CA PHE A 215 13.09 -14.19 1.64
C PHE A 215 14.34 -14.33 2.51
N ASP A 216 15.01 -15.47 2.38
CA ASP A 216 16.32 -15.77 3.00
C ASP A 216 16.25 -15.78 4.54
N GLY A 217 15.14 -16.27 5.10
CA GLY A 217 14.92 -16.38 6.55
C GLY A 217 14.75 -15.04 7.28
N ARG A 218 14.69 -13.93 6.55
CA ARG A 218 14.47 -12.60 7.13
C ARG A 218 12.99 -12.36 7.39
N ARG A 219 12.70 -11.39 8.23
CA ARG A 219 11.34 -10.93 8.53
C ARG A 219 11.23 -9.43 8.30
N GLY A 220 10.12 -8.98 7.72
CA GLY A 220 9.81 -7.57 7.62
C GLY A 220 9.35 -6.99 8.95
N GLY A 221 9.52 -5.69 9.08
CA GLY A 221 9.12 -4.92 10.24
C GLY A 221 7.97 -3.97 9.94
N SER A 222 7.54 -3.28 10.97
CA SER A 222 6.65 -2.13 10.90
C SER A 222 7.39 -0.92 11.49
N ILE A 223 7.27 0.23 10.82
CA ILE A 223 7.81 1.49 11.37
C ILE A 223 7.15 1.82 12.71
N LEU A 224 5.90 1.38 12.92
CA LEU A 224 5.16 1.60 14.16
C LEU A 224 5.73 0.83 15.35
N ALA A 225 6.67 -0.11 15.14
CA ALA A 225 7.39 -0.76 16.23
C ALA A 225 8.42 0.17 16.90
N VAL A 226 8.79 1.27 16.25
CA VAL A 226 9.68 2.28 16.85
C VAL A 226 8.93 3.09 17.90
N PRO A 227 9.46 3.22 19.13
CA PRO A 227 8.85 4.08 20.15
C PRO A 227 8.65 5.51 19.64
N GLY A 228 7.44 6.04 19.81
CA GLY A 228 7.07 7.39 19.37
C GLY A 228 6.65 7.48 17.89
N ALA A 229 6.78 6.41 17.10
CA ALA A 229 6.43 6.46 15.68
C ALA A 229 4.95 6.86 15.43
N LYS A 230 4.03 6.44 16.30
CA LYS A 230 2.60 6.79 16.17
C LYS A 230 2.31 8.30 16.30
N GLU A 231 3.23 9.08 16.84
CA GLU A 231 3.08 10.53 16.91
C GLU A 231 3.29 11.22 15.55
N VAL A 232 4.11 10.61 14.69
CA VAL A 232 4.53 11.21 13.40
C VAL A 232 4.21 10.34 12.18
N CYS A 233 3.63 9.15 12.36
CA CYS A 233 3.52 8.17 11.26
C CYS A 233 2.13 7.54 11.17
N VAL A 234 1.72 7.27 9.93
CA VAL A 234 0.72 6.25 9.60
C VAL A 234 1.33 5.23 8.64
N GLU A 235 0.87 3.99 8.76
CA GLU A 235 1.32 2.87 7.95
C GLU A 235 0.13 2.25 7.20
N PHE A 236 0.33 1.97 5.91
CA PHE A 236 -0.59 1.15 5.13
C PHE A 236 -0.18 -0.32 5.19
N PHE A 237 -1.06 -1.16 5.67
CA PHE A 237 -0.94 -2.61 5.64
C PHE A 237 -1.97 -3.21 4.70
N SER A 238 -1.56 -4.06 3.76
CA SER A 238 -2.43 -4.61 2.71
C SER A 238 -2.58 -6.12 2.80
N LEU A 239 -3.82 -6.62 2.63
CA LEU A 239 -4.09 -8.04 2.48
C LEU A 239 -3.82 -8.56 1.06
N SER A 240 -3.62 -7.65 0.11
CA SER A 240 -3.49 -8.00 -1.32
C SER A 240 -2.35 -8.96 -1.61
N LYS A 241 -1.19 -8.78 -0.95
CA LYS A 241 0.02 -9.55 -1.24
C LYS A 241 0.21 -10.70 -0.26
N THR A 242 0.06 -10.41 1.02
CA THR A 242 0.25 -11.39 2.10
C THR A 242 -0.77 -12.51 2.05
N TYR A 243 -2.04 -12.19 1.77
CA TYR A 243 -3.16 -13.14 1.82
C TYR A 243 -3.80 -13.43 0.46
N ASN A 244 -3.17 -13.00 -0.64
CA ASN A 244 -3.71 -13.15 -2.01
C ASN A 244 -5.12 -12.56 -2.19
N TYR A 245 -5.47 -11.57 -1.36
CA TYR A 245 -6.81 -10.98 -1.29
C TYR A 245 -6.91 -9.71 -2.15
N THR A 246 -6.24 -9.72 -3.31
CA THR A 246 -6.03 -8.55 -4.18
C THR A 246 -7.34 -7.96 -4.69
N GLY A 247 -8.23 -8.81 -5.20
CA GLY A 247 -9.52 -8.41 -5.78
C GLY A 247 -10.53 -7.90 -4.75
N ALA A 248 -10.37 -8.27 -3.48
CA ALA A 248 -11.24 -7.84 -2.39
C ALA A 248 -11.05 -6.37 -2.00
N ARG A 249 -9.95 -5.73 -2.44
CA ARG A 249 -9.65 -4.32 -2.17
C ARG A 249 -9.64 -3.98 -0.69
N MET A 250 -8.93 -4.76 0.13
CA MET A 250 -8.86 -4.59 1.57
C MET A 250 -7.42 -4.29 2.02
N SER A 251 -7.24 -3.14 2.62
CA SER A 251 -6.03 -2.69 3.31
C SER A 251 -6.41 -1.89 4.55
N PHE A 252 -5.45 -1.52 5.36
CA PHE A 252 -5.67 -0.74 6.58
C PHE A 252 -4.71 0.43 6.63
N LEU A 253 -5.21 1.57 7.09
CA LEU A 253 -4.44 2.72 7.56
C LEU A 253 -4.34 2.60 9.09
N VAL A 254 -3.12 2.60 9.61
CA VAL A 254 -2.82 2.32 11.01
C VAL A 254 -1.81 3.34 11.54
N GLY A 255 -1.95 3.81 12.76
CA GLY A 255 -0.96 4.67 13.41
C GLY A 255 -1.56 5.94 14.05
N ASN A 256 -1.10 7.11 13.66
CA ASN A 256 -1.48 8.38 14.25
C ASN A 256 -3.01 8.58 14.24
N ARG A 257 -3.61 8.70 15.45
CA ARG A 257 -5.07 8.77 15.63
C ARG A 257 -5.69 10.06 15.05
N GLU A 258 -4.96 11.15 15.04
CA GLU A 258 -5.47 12.43 14.55
C GLU A 258 -5.56 12.40 13.01
N ILE A 259 -4.54 11.85 12.36
CA ILE A 259 -4.54 11.64 10.90
C ILE A 259 -5.68 10.68 10.53
N ILE A 260 -5.85 9.58 11.26
CA ILE A 260 -6.93 8.61 11.02
C ILE A 260 -8.30 9.24 11.26
N ALA A 261 -8.46 10.08 12.27
CA ALA A 261 -9.71 10.80 12.50
C ALA A 261 -10.02 11.79 11.35
N GLY A 262 -9.00 12.52 10.87
CA GLY A 262 -9.11 13.37 9.68
C GLY A 262 -9.52 12.59 8.44
N PHE A 263 -8.85 11.47 8.21
CA PHE A 263 -9.13 10.56 7.10
C PHE A 263 -10.55 9.98 7.17
N LYS A 264 -11.02 9.52 8.32
CA LYS A 264 -12.40 9.05 8.54
C LYS A 264 -13.42 10.14 8.20
N ARG A 265 -13.13 11.39 8.58
CA ARG A 265 -13.99 12.55 8.27
C ARG A 265 -14.06 12.78 6.75
N LEU A 266 -12.94 12.76 6.05
CA LEU A 266 -12.89 12.87 4.59
C LEU A 266 -13.70 11.74 3.93
N ARG A 267 -13.43 10.48 4.31
CA ARG A 267 -14.08 9.31 3.73
C ARG A 267 -15.60 9.33 3.94
N SER A 268 -16.08 9.83 5.07
CA SER A 268 -17.52 9.94 5.33
C SER A 268 -18.26 10.87 4.34
N GLN A 269 -17.53 11.69 3.56
CA GLN A 269 -18.10 12.54 2.51
C GLN A 269 -17.94 11.96 1.10
N ILE A 270 -17.19 10.83 0.95
CA ILE A 270 -16.86 10.25 -0.36
C ILE A 270 -17.55 8.91 -0.53
N ASP A 271 -17.44 8.02 0.45
CA ASP A 271 -17.95 6.65 0.40
C ASP A 271 -18.36 6.14 1.78
N TYR A 272 -18.89 4.92 1.79
CA TYR A 272 -19.18 4.16 3.01
C TYR A 272 -18.14 3.05 3.19
N GLY A 273 -18.27 2.29 4.30
CA GLY A 273 -17.37 1.19 4.63
C GLY A 273 -17.42 0.01 3.66
N THR A 274 -16.40 -0.82 3.74
CA THR A 274 -16.22 -2.00 2.90
C THR A 274 -17.37 -3.01 3.09
N PHE A 275 -17.78 -3.64 1.99
CA PHE A 275 -18.80 -4.69 1.97
C PHE A 275 -18.53 -5.76 3.05
N LEU A 276 -19.54 -6.05 3.88
CA LEU A 276 -19.36 -6.88 5.07
C LEU A 276 -18.75 -8.27 4.79
N PRO A 277 -19.16 -9.03 3.76
CA PRO A 277 -18.51 -10.29 3.44
C PRO A 277 -17.00 -10.20 3.21
N VAL A 278 -16.52 -9.09 2.63
CA VAL A 278 -15.07 -8.84 2.47
C VAL A 278 -14.40 -8.66 3.84
N GLN A 279 -15.07 -7.97 4.77
CA GLN A 279 -14.55 -7.81 6.14
C GLN A 279 -14.47 -9.16 6.88
N TYR A 280 -15.47 -10.06 6.72
CA TYR A 280 -15.41 -11.40 7.30
C TYR A 280 -14.27 -12.24 6.73
N GLY A 281 -14.02 -12.15 5.42
CA GLY A 281 -12.85 -12.77 4.79
C GLY A 281 -11.54 -12.23 5.35
N ALA A 282 -11.45 -10.91 5.55
CA ALA A 282 -10.28 -10.27 6.16
C ALA A 282 -10.05 -10.73 7.62
N ILE A 283 -11.11 -10.87 8.42
CA ILE A 283 -11.04 -11.40 9.78
C ILE A 283 -10.48 -12.83 9.77
N ALA A 284 -10.96 -13.69 8.86
CA ALA A 284 -10.46 -15.05 8.73
C ALA A 284 -8.97 -15.07 8.33
N ALA A 285 -8.58 -14.21 7.37
CA ALA A 285 -7.19 -14.08 6.95
C ALA A 285 -6.26 -13.65 8.10
N LEU A 286 -6.65 -12.62 8.84
CA LEU A 286 -5.83 -12.04 9.92
C LEU A 286 -5.69 -12.95 11.13
N ASN A 287 -6.70 -13.78 11.41
CA ASN A 287 -6.70 -14.73 12.52
C ASN A 287 -6.25 -16.15 12.12
N GLY A 288 -6.06 -16.38 10.82
CA GLY A 288 -5.62 -17.66 10.29
C GLY A 288 -4.15 -18.00 10.58
N PRO A 289 -3.72 -19.21 10.24
CA PRO A 289 -2.34 -19.63 10.42
C PRO A 289 -1.37 -18.91 9.49
N GLU A 290 -0.11 -18.78 9.87
CA GLU A 290 0.95 -18.18 9.05
C GLU A 290 1.47 -19.13 7.94
N GLU A 291 1.19 -20.43 8.04
CA GLU A 291 1.75 -21.44 7.14
C GLU A 291 1.46 -21.19 5.64
N PRO A 292 0.26 -20.77 5.21
CA PRO A 292 0.02 -20.43 3.80
C PRO A 292 0.92 -19.28 3.30
N ILE A 293 1.20 -18.30 4.15
CA ILE A 293 2.09 -17.17 3.84
C ILE A 293 3.53 -17.66 3.67
N LEU A 294 4.00 -18.51 4.58
CA LEU A 294 5.34 -19.09 4.54
C LEU A 294 5.56 -19.92 3.26
N ARG A 295 4.62 -20.81 2.92
CA ARG A 295 4.67 -21.61 1.68
C ARG A 295 4.70 -20.72 0.43
N GLN A 296 3.94 -19.64 0.42
CA GLN A 296 3.95 -18.67 -0.68
C GLN A 296 5.31 -17.98 -0.79
N CYS A 297 5.91 -17.58 0.32
CA CYS A 297 7.25 -16.97 0.34
C CYS A 297 8.33 -17.95 -0.14
N GLU A 298 8.27 -19.22 0.25
CA GLU A 298 9.19 -20.27 -0.21
C GLU A 298 9.09 -20.45 -1.74
N GLU A 299 7.88 -20.49 -2.29
CA GLU A 299 7.70 -20.58 -3.74
C GLU A 299 8.17 -19.33 -4.48
N TYR A 300 7.91 -18.14 -3.97
CA TYR A 300 8.44 -16.90 -4.55
C TYR A 300 9.97 -16.84 -4.47
N GLN A 301 10.56 -17.31 -3.38
CA GLN A 301 12.01 -17.43 -3.26
C GLN A 301 12.58 -18.39 -4.31
N ARG A 302 11.98 -19.56 -4.49
CA ARG A 302 12.37 -20.53 -5.51
C ARG A 302 12.31 -19.92 -6.93
N ARG A 303 11.24 -19.17 -7.24
CA ARG A 303 11.07 -18.47 -8.53
C ARG A 303 12.12 -17.39 -8.72
N ARG A 304 12.39 -16.59 -7.70
CA ARG A 304 13.47 -15.58 -7.71
C ARG A 304 14.80 -16.23 -8.01
N ASP A 305 15.15 -17.30 -7.32
CA ASP A 305 16.43 -17.97 -7.44
C ASP A 305 16.61 -18.57 -8.84
N ALA A 306 15.56 -19.18 -9.39
CA ALA A 306 15.58 -19.71 -10.75
C ALA A 306 15.75 -18.59 -11.80
N LEU A 307 15.00 -17.49 -11.67
CA LEU A 307 15.08 -16.35 -12.59
C LEU A 307 16.45 -15.67 -12.51
N CYS A 308 16.88 -15.28 -11.32
CA CYS A 308 18.16 -14.60 -11.12
C CYS A 308 19.36 -15.49 -11.52
N GLY A 309 19.30 -16.78 -11.18
CA GLY A 309 20.31 -17.74 -11.60
C GLY A 309 20.40 -17.89 -13.11
N GLY A 310 19.26 -18.00 -13.79
CA GLY A 310 19.18 -18.07 -15.25
C GLY A 310 19.70 -16.80 -15.93
N LEU A 311 19.31 -15.62 -15.45
CA LEU A 311 19.78 -14.33 -15.97
C LEU A 311 21.31 -14.17 -15.82
N ARG A 312 21.85 -14.48 -14.63
CA ARG A 312 23.30 -14.44 -14.40
C ARG A 312 24.06 -15.41 -15.30
N ALA A 313 23.53 -16.63 -15.50
CA ALA A 313 24.13 -17.60 -16.43
C ALA A 313 24.10 -17.11 -17.88
N ALA A 314 23.15 -16.26 -18.25
CA ALA A 314 23.05 -15.60 -19.53
C ALA A 314 23.86 -14.28 -19.65
N GLY A 315 24.62 -13.91 -18.62
CA GLY A 315 25.48 -12.73 -18.62
C GLY A 315 24.83 -11.42 -18.18
N TRP A 316 23.68 -11.49 -17.55
CA TRP A 316 23.01 -10.33 -16.92
C TRP A 316 23.50 -10.16 -15.46
N ASN A 317 23.66 -8.94 -15.02
CA ASN A 317 24.02 -8.60 -13.64
C ASN A 317 22.79 -8.28 -12.79
#